data_3f3b7c6ccb8d9fba3a38934340026e17
#
_entry.id   3f3b7c6ccb8d9fba3a38934340026e17
#
_cell.length_a   1.000
_cell.length_b   1.000
_cell.length_c   1.000
_cell.angle_alpha   90.00
_cell.angle_beta   90.00
_cell.angle_gamma   90.00
#
_symmetry.space_group_name_H-M   'P 1'
#
loop_
_entity.id
_entity.type
_entity.pdbx_description
1 polymer ?
#
loop_
_entity_poly.entity_id
_entity_poly.type
_entity_poly.pdbx_seq_one_letter_code
_entity_poly.pdbx_strand_id
1 'polypeptide(L)'
;EANEDDGTCEYFILPSFFNYQLTGSNHTIVCPVNMEFLLFDGPISNYDVIGVFYENDFGEDQCAGYVVWDGTTSSIAAQGDDSTTDEIDGFGVGLPFKFKVWDYSASQLLNCTVSFNDLLPNQQYFSPNGISSIIEGREYIPITSQEILLPEGWSIFST
;
A
#
# COMPACT_ATOMS: atom_id res chain seq x y z
N GLU A 1 21.88 -23.41 -16.70
CA GLU A 1 21.42 -23.09 -16.50
C GLU A 1 21.06 -22.56 -16.62
N ALA A 2 20.98 -22.59 -16.59
CA ALA A 2 20.43 -22.20 -16.58
C ALA A 2 20.02 -21.82 -16.82
N ASN A 3 19.83 -22.11 -16.95
CA ASN A 3 19.22 -21.83 -17.12
C ASN A 3 18.78 -21.53 -17.35
N GLU A 4 18.94 -21.71 -17.40
CA GLU A 4 18.28 -21.53 -17.40
C GLU A 4 17.62 -21.07 -17.64
N ASP A 5 17.60 -20.93 -17.94
CA ASP A 5 16.89 -20.55 -18.12
C ASP A 5 16.18 -20.55 -18.87
N ASP A 6 16.20 -20.34 -18.92
CA ASP A 6 15.27 -20.84 -19.86
C ASP A 6 13.93 -20.14 -19.68
N GLY A 7 13.12 -19.96 -20.57
CA GLY A 7 11.92 -19.15 -20.50
C GLY A 7 10.89 -19.57 -19.47
N THR A 8 11.08 -20.71 -18.82
CA THR A 8 10.11 -21.13 -17.82
C THR A 8 10.41 -20.54 -16.45
N CYS A 9 11.57 -19.94 -16.29
CA CYS A 9 11.94 -19.32 -15.03
C CYS A 9 11.37 -17.91 -15.00
N GLU A 10 10.51 -17.66 -14.06
CA GLU A 10 9.91 -16.34 -13.94
C GLU A 10 10.66 -15.52 -12.92
N TYR A 11 10.98 -14.31 -13.28
CA TYR A 11 11.64 -13.39 -12.37
C TYR A 11 10.60 -12.47 -11.79
N PHE A 12 10.65 -12.31 -10.47
CA PHE A 12 9.83 -11.30 -9.83
C PHE A 12 10.41 -9.93 -10.18
N ILE A 13 9.59 -9.08 -10.77
CA ILE A 13 10.00 -7.73 -11.13
C ILE A 13 9.14 -6.76 -10.32
N LEU A 14 9.80 -5.96 -9.48
CA LEU A 14 9.13 -4.96 -8.71
C LEU A 14 8.82 -3.76 -9.59
N PRO A 15 7.55 -3.35 -9.71
CA PRO A 15 7.25 -2.16 -10.50
C PRO A 15 7.94 -0.92 -9.95
N SER A 16 8.34 -0.04 -10.85
CA SER A 16 9.14 1.11 -10.47
C SER A 16 8.40 2.10 -9.58
N PHE A 17 7.07 2.09 -9.58
CA PHE A 17 6.34 3.01 -8.71
C PHE A 17 6.43 2.62 -7.24
N PHE A 18 7.04 1.49 -6.91
CA PHE A 18 7.38 1.16 -5.53
C PHE A 18 8.74 1.70 -5.10
N ASN A 19 9.50 2.30 -5.99
CA ASN A 19 10.75 2.92 -5.59
C ASN A 19 10.50 4.03 -4.58
N TYR A 20 11.32 4.08 -3.55
CA TYR A 20 11.17 5.11 -2.53
C TYR A 20 12.54 5.51 -2.02
N GLN A 21 12.56 6.60 -1.27
CA GLN A 21 13.79 7.22 -0.81
C GLN A 21 13.91 7.04 0.69
N LEU A 22 15.10 6.64 1.15
CA LEU A 22 15.38 6.57 2.58
C LEU A 22 15.60 7.97 3.11
N THR A 23 14.92 8.31 4.18
CA THR A 23 14.96 9.68 4.70
C THR A 23 15.53 9.76 6.11
N GLY A 24 15.84 8.63 6.73
CA GLY A 24 16.35 8.65 8.09
C GLY A 24 15.28 8.73 9.16
N SER A 25 14.03 8.87 8.77
CA SER A 25 12.89 8.90 9.70
C SER A 25 11.89 7.87 9.20
N ASN A 26 11.44 6.98 10.08
CA ASN A 26 10.50 5.96 9.61
C ASN A 26 9.56 5.53 10.71
N HIS A 27 8.50 4.84 10.28
CA HIS A 27 7.44 4.29 11.12
C HIS A 27 7.29 2.83 10.71
N THR A 28 7.26 1.94 11.67
CA THR A 28 7.14 0.51 11.41
C THR A 28 5.68 0.10 11.34
N ILE A 29 5.29 -0.54 10.24
CA ILE A 29 3.95 -1.09 10.08
C ILE A 29 4.12 -2.60 10.00
N VAL A 30 3.64 -3.31 11.04
CA VAL A 30 3.74 -4.76 11.09
C VAL A 30 2.63 -5.37 10.25
N CYS A 31 3.00 -6.36 9.45
CA CYS A 31 2.05 -7.13 8.64
C CYS A 31 2.06 -8.55 9.17
N PRO A 32 1.21 -8.86 10.16
CA PRO A 32 1.24 -10.20 10.77
C PRO A 32 0.76 -11.26 9.80
N VAL A 33 1.30 -12.46 9.95
CA VAL A 33 0.92 -13.57 9.07
C VAL A 33 -0.57 -13.89 9.19
N ASN A 34 -1.18 -13.58 10.33
CA ASN A 34 -2.59 -13.87 10.55
C ASN A 34 -3.52 -12.70 10.23
N MET A 35 -2.99 -11.61 9.66
CA MET A 35 -3.89 -10.54 9.22
C MET A 35 -4.77 -11.05 8.08
N GLU A 36 -5.96 -10.50 8.01
CA GLU A 36 -6.88 -10.84 6.93
C GLU A 36 -6.79 -9.76 5.87
N PHE A 37 -6.18 -10.09 4.74
CA PHE A 37 -5.99 -9.10 3.67
C PHE A 37 -6.60 -9.68 2.40
N LEU A 38 -7.73 -9.12 1.97
CA LEU A 38 -8.52 -9.67 0.89
C LEU A 38 -8.55 -8.73 -0.30
N LEU A 39 -8.19 -9.27 -1.45
CA LEU A 39 -8.37 -8.63 -2.74
C LEU A 39 -9.64 -9.18 -3.38
N PHE A 40 -10.09 -8.57 -4.46
CA PHE A 40 -11.33 -9.03 -5.09
C PHE A 40 -11.19 -10.46 -5.62
N ASP A 41 -9.98 -10.86 -6.03
CA ASP A 41 -9.78 -12.21 -6.55
C ASP A 41 -9.33 -13.21 -5.49
N GLY A 42 -9.29 -12.82 -4.21
CA GLY A 42 -8.95 -13.74 -3.14
C GLY A 42 -7.98 -13.15 -2.15
N PRO A 43 -7.55 -13.95 -1.18
CA PRO A 43 -6.60 -13.45 -0.19
C PRO A 43 -5.27 -13.07 -0.82
N ILE A 44 -4.58 -12.15 -0.13
CA ILE A 44 -3.22 -11.78 -0.55
C ILE A 44 -2.36 -13.05 -0.62
N SER A 45 -1.47 -13.10 -1.59
CA SER A 45 -0.67 -14.30 -1.83
C SER A 45 0.78 -13.92 -2.11
N ASN A 46 1.63 -14.92 -2.23
CA ASN A 46 3.07 -14.70 -2.40
C ASN A 46 3.35 -13.82 -3.61
N TYR A 47 4.31 -12.93 -3.45
CA TYR A 47 4.76 -11.97 -4.44
C TYR A 47 3.83 -10.77 -4.62
N ASP A 48 2.68 -10.74 -3.96
CA ASP A 48 1.93 -9.49 -3.88
C ASP A 48 2.74 -8.49 -3.07
N VAL A 49 2.67 -7.22 -3.43
CA VAL A 49 3.47 -6.19 -2.77
C VAL A 49 2.53 -5.22 -2.08
N ILE A 50 2.71 -5.07 -0.77
CA ILE A 50 1.93 -4.11 0.01
C ILE A 50 2.78 -2.85 0.16
N GLY A 51 2.28 -1.72 -0.34
CA GLY A 51 3.00 -0.47 -0.25
C GLY A 51 2.21 0.61 0.45
N VAL A 52 2.93 1.56 1.03
CA VAL A 52 2.32 2.75 1.63
C VAL A 52 2.77 3.95 0.83
N PHE A 53 1.84 4.86 0.60
CA PHE A 53 2.03 5.98 -0.31
C PHE A 53 1.64 7.27 0.37
N TYR A 54 2.39 8.33 0.08
CA TYR A 54 2.09 9.68 0.51
C TYR A 54 1.89 10.55 -0.72
N GLU A 55 1.34 11.72 -0.53
CA GLU A 55 1.13 12.66 -1.62
C GLU A 55 2.33 13.59 -1.73
N ASN A 56 2.95 13.63 -2.91
CA ASN A 56 4.15 14.45 -3.12
C ASN A 56 3.77 15.89 -3.47
N ASP A 57 4.78 16.70 -3.81
CA ASP A 57 4.56 18.12 -4.10
C ASP A 57 3.67 18.35 -5.31
N PHE A 58 3.52 17.35 -6.17
CA PHE A 58 2.72 17.45 -7.37
C PHE A 58 1.32 16.85 -7.21
N GLY A 59 0.96 16.47 -5.99
CA GLY A 59 -0.34 15.87 -5.74
C GLY A 59 -0.44 14.42 -6.18
N GLU A 60 0.69 13.76 -6.39
CA GLU A 60 0.74 12.38 -6.86
C GLU A 60 1.09 11.45 -5.71
N ASP A 61 0.56 10.23 -5.79
CA ASP A 61 0.89 9.20 -4.80
C ASP A 61 2.30 8.69 -5.05
N GLN A 62 3.12 8.75 -4.01
CA GLN A 62 4.52 8.34 -4.07
C GLN A 62 4.77 7.31 -2.98
N CYS A 63 5.46 6.22 -3.34
CA CYS A 63 5.74 5.16 -2.38
C CYS A 63 6.72 5.64 -1.30
N ALA A 64 6.44 5.27 -0.06
CA ALA A 64 7.34 5.54 1.06
C ALA A 64 7.84 4.26 1.70
N GLY A 65 7.46 3.10 1.18
CA GLY A 65 7.92 1.83 1.69
C GLY A 65 6.99 0.72 1.26
N TYR A 66 7.51 -0.50 1.26
CA TYR A 66 6.73 -1.65 0.83
C TYR A 66 7.27 -2.93 1.44
N VAL A 67 6.49 -3.99 1.32
CA VAL A 67 6.94 -5.34 1.64
C VAL A 67 6.41 -6.29 0.58
N VAL A 68 7.24 -7.25 0.17
CA VAL A 68 6.80 -8.32 -0.71
C VAL A 68 6.27 -9.43 0.16
N TRP A 69 4.99 -9.78 -0.03
CA TRP A 69 4.35 -10.77 0.83
C TRP A 69 4.89 -12.16 0.54
N ASP A 70 5.26 -12.88 1.58
CA ASP A 70 5.78 -14.23 1.44
C ASP A 70 5.10 -15.21 2.38
N GLY A 71 3.96 -14.82 2.96
CA GLY A 71 3.22 -15.71 3.84
C GLY A 71 3.71 -15.74 5.28
N THR A 72 4.65 -14.87 5.63
CA THR A 72 5.17 -14.79 6.99
C THR A 72 4.99 -13.38 7.53
N THR A 73 5.05 -13.25 8.85
CA THR A 73 4.97 -11.92 9.48
C THR A 73 6.13 -11.06 8.99
N SER A 74 5.79 -9.88 8.53
CA SER A 74 6.75 -8.95 7.93
C SER A 74 6.44 -7.54 8.41
N SER A 75 7.22 -6.56 7.95
CA SER A 75 6.95 -5.18 8.30
C SER A 75 7.35 -4.25 7.16
N ILE A 76 6.73 -3.09 7.14
CA ILE A 76 7.07 -2.01 6.22
C ILE A 76 7.68 -0.89 7.04
N ALA A 77 8.83 -0.38 6.59
CA ALA A 77 9.40 0.84 7.17
C ALA A 77 8.94 2.01 6.32
N ALA A 78 7.88 2.69 6.78
CA ALA A 78 7.32 3.84 6.06
C ALA A 78 8.19 5.05 6.31
N GLN A 79 8.71 5.67 5.26
CA GLN A 79 9.65 6.78 5.37
C GLN A 79 8.90 8.09 5.63
N GLY A 80 9.42 8.88 6.55
CA GLY A 80 8.87 10.19 6.85
C GLY A 80 9.54 11.28 6.06
N ASP A 81 8.88 12.43 5.97
CA ASP A 81 9.41 13.57 5.26
C ASP A 81 10.67 14.09 5.96
N ASP A 82 11.73 14.30 5.18
CA ASP A 82 12.98 14.85 5.69
C ASP A 82 12.86 16.37 5.67
N SER A 83 12.73 16.96 6.85
CA SER A 83 12.50 18.40 6.95
C SER A 83 13.71 19.22 6.53
N THR A 84 14.84 18.58 6.26
CA THR A 84 16.02 19.30 5.79
C THR A 84 16.03 19.48 4.27
N THR A 85 15.08 18.88 3.55
CA THR A 85 14.94 19.06 2.10
C THR A 85 13.75 19.93 1.80
N ASP A 86 13.76 20.56 0.63
CA ASP A 86 12.66 21.42 0.23
C ASP A 86 11.47 20.64 -0.29
N GLU A 87 11.68 19.44 -0.81
CA GLU A 87 10.58 18.66 -1.36
C GLU A 87 10.01 17.72 -0.31
N ILE A 88 8.76 17.30 -0.54
CA ILE A 88 8.11 16.30 0.30
C ILE A 88 8.61 14.94 -0.17
N ASP A 89 9.38 14.25 0.68
CA ASP A 89 9.98 12.97 0.32
C ASP A 89 9.53 11.84 1.23
N GLY A 90 8.44 12.03 1.97
CA GLY A 90 7.86 11.00 2.82
C GLY A 90 6.63 11.53 3.54
N PHE A 91 6.17 10.77 4.53
CA PHE A 91 4.98 11.13 5.29
C PHE A 91 5.25 12.28 6.24
N GLY A 92 4.36 13.26 6.25
CA GLY A 92 4.34 14.24 7.32
C GLY A 92 3.78 13.61 8.59
N VAL A 93 4.20 14.14 9.75
CA VAL A 93 3.73 13.64 11.05
C VAL A 93 2.22 13.81 11.13
N GLY A 94 1.53 12.75 11.52
CA GLY A 94 0.09 12.77 11.67
C GLY A 94 -0.70 12.50 10.40
N LEU A 95 -0.04 12.30 9.26
CA LEU A 95 -0.76 11.99 8.03
C LEU A 95 -1.10 10.51 7.98
N PRO A 96 -2.26 10.18 7.39
CA PRO A 96 -2.66 8.78 7.31
C PRO A 96 -1.90 8.05 6.21
N PHE A 97 -1.70 6.76 6.44
CA PHE A 97 -1.11 5.89 5.43
C PHE A 97 -2.14 5.58 4.35
N LYS A 98 -1.69 5.61 3.10
CA LYS A 98 -2.50 5.19 1.96
C LYS A 98 -1.90 3.89 1.45
N PHE A 99 -2.70 2.84 1.40
CA PHE A 99 -2.19 1.52 1.03
C PHE A 99 -2.57 1.18 -0.40
N LYS A 100 -1.62 0.62 -1.12
CA LYS A 100 -1.85 0.04 -2.43
C LYS A 100 -1.16 -1.31 -2.47
N VAL A 101 -1.78 -2.26 -3.16
CA VAL A 101 -1.23 -3.60 -3.30
C VAL A 101 -1.04 -3.88 -4.78
N TRP A 102 0.14 -4.37 -5.11
CA TRP A 102 0.39 -4.91 -6.44
C TRP A 102 -0.01 -6.36 -6.42
N ASP A 103 -1.07 -6.69 -7.16
CA ASP A 103 -1.55 -8.07 -7.29
C ASP A 103 -0.69 -8.73 -8.36
N TYR A 104 0.25 -9.56 -7.91
CA TYR A 104 1.22 -10.15 -8.80
C TYR A 104 0.56 -11.00 -9.87
N SER A 105 -0.45 -11.79 -9.49
CA SER A 105 -1.09 -12.70 -10.44
C SER A 105 -1.89 -11.95 -11.51
N ALA A 106 -2.43 -10.79 -11.19
CA ALA A 106 -3.21 -10.00 -12.11
C ALA A 106 -2.42 -8.86 -12.75
N SER A 107 -1.22 -8.60 -12.27
CA SER A 107 -0.37 -7.48 -12.70
C SER A 107 -1.13 -6.17 -12.63
N GLN A 108 -1.76 -5.93 -11.49
CA GLN A 108 -2.56 -4.72 -11.25
C GLN A 108 -2.24 -4.09 -9.92
N LEU A 109 -2.21 -2.77 -9.90
CA LEU A 109 -2.06 -2.02 -8.67
C LEU A 109 -3.46 -1.68 -8.15
N LEU A 110 -3.72 -2.07 -6.90
CA LEU A 110 -5.06 -2.01 -6.32
C LEU A 110 -5.05 -1.08 -5.13
N ASN A 111 -6.11 -0.29 -4.98
CA ASN A 111 -6.29 0.55 -3.81
C ASN A 111 -6.91 -0.27 -2.69
N CYS A 112 -6.39 -0.09 -1.47
CA CYS A 112 -6.82 -0.90 -0.34
C CYS A 112 -7.07 -0.02 0.86
N THR A 113 -8.05 -0.42 1.68
CA THR A 113 -8.25 0.15 3.01
C THR A 113 -7.71 -0.83 4.03
N VAL A 114 -7.22 -0.30 5.14
CA VAL A 114 -6.54 -1.12 6.16
C VAL A 114 -7.03 -0.71 7.54
N SER A 115 -7.30 -1.72 8.37
CA SER A 115 -7.65 -1.53 9.78
C SER A 115 -6.48 -1.93 10.64
N PHE A 116 -6.29 -1.24 11.75
CA PHE A 116 -5.11 -1.39 12.58
C PHE A 116 -5.48 -1.83 13.99
N ASN A 117 -4.51 -2.46 14.64
CA ASN A 117 -4.62 -2.87 16.02
C ASN A 117 -4.66 -1.61 16.90
N ASP A 118 -5.79 -1.41 17.59
CA ASP A 118 -5.99 -0.21 18.39
C ASP A 118 -5.28 -0.26 19.74
N LEU A 119 -4.60 -1.34 20.04
CA LEU A 119 -3.75 -1.42 21.22
C LEU A 119 -2.40 -0.72 21.01
N LEU A 120 -2.06 -0.42 19.76
CA LEU A 120 -0.83 0.31 19.44
C LEU A 120 -1.18 1.77 19.22
N PRO A 121 -0.25 2.68 19.55
CA PRO A 121 -0.63 4.09 19.67
C PRO A 121 -0.86 4.84 18.38
N ASN A 122 -0.27 4.41 17.28
CA ASN A 122 -0.24 5.25 16.07
C ASN A 122 -1.27 4.86 15.04
N GLN A 123 -1.64 3.60 14.98
CA GLN A 123 -2.66 3.08 14.06
C GLN A 123 -2.37 3.54 12.62
N GLN A 124 -3.29 4.28 11.99
CA GLN A 124 -3.15 4.66 10.58
C GLN A 124 -2.36 5.93 10.35
N TYR A 125 -1.79 6.53 11.42
CA TYR A 125 -1.15 7.83 11.29
C TYR A 125 0.35 7.71 11.47
N PHE A 126 1.09 8.40 10.61
CA PHE A 126 2.55 8.38 10.65
C PHE A 126 3.07 9.11 11.89
N SER A 127 4.04 8.49 12.55
CA SER A 127 4.80 9.12 13.62
C SER A 127 6.24 8.63 13.53
N PRO A 128 7.23 9.52 13.63
CA PRO A 128 8.63 9.06 13.62
C PRO A 128 8.86 8.05 14.74
N ASN A 129 9.49 6.93 14.40
CA ASN A 129 9.72 5.83 15.32
C ASN A 129 8.45 5.19 15.85
N GLY A 130 7.32 5.43 15.17
CA GLY A 130 6.05 4.85 15.56
C GLY A 130 5.95 3.40 15.17
N ILE A 131 4.89 2.76 15.67
CA ILE A 131 4.62 1.37 15.34
C ILE A 131 3.12 1.17 15.19
N SER A 132 2.74 0.46 14.14
CA SER A 132 1.36 0.08 13.88
C SER A 132 1.35 -1.37 13.43
N SER A 133 0.20 -2.03 13.56
CA SER A 133 0.05 -3.41 13.12
C SER A 133 -1.29 -3.55 12.41
N ILE A 134 -1.26 -4.17 11.24
CA ILE A 134 -2.45 -4.36 10.42
C ILE A 134 -3.25 -5.53 10.98
N ILE A 135 -4.57 -5.35 11.09
CA ILE A 135 -5.47 -6.42 11.42
C ILE A 135 -6.17 -6.92 10.17
N GLU A 136 -6.60 -5.98 9.33
CA GLU A 136 -7.39 -6.34 8.16
C GLU A 136 -7.12 -5.35 7.04
N GLY A 137 -7.07 -5.87 5.80
CA GLY A 137 -6.97 -5.03 4.62
C GLY A 137 -7.95 -5.52 3.58
N ARG A 138 -8.47 -4.61 2.76
CA ARG A 138 -9.43 -4.95 1.71
C ARG A 138 -9.24 -4.05 0.51
N GLU A 139 -9.30 -4.66 -0.65
CA GLU A 139 -9.34 -3.89 -1.90
C GLU A 139 -10.65 -3.12 -2.01
N TYR A 140 -10.57 -1.92 -2.56
CA TYR A 140 -11.77 -1.15 -2.85
C TYR A 140 -11.57 -0.42 -4.17
N ILE A 141 -12.70 -0.03 -4.78
CA ILE A 141 -12.67 0.76 -6.00
C ILE A 141 -13.08 2.17 -5.62
N PRO A 142 -12.21 3.17 -5.86
CA PRO A 142 -12.58 4.55 -5.54
C PRO A 142 -13.78 4.97 -6.38
N ILE A 143 -14.71 5.68 -5.74
CA ILE A 143 -15.90 6.18 -6.41
C ILE A 143 -15.68 7.65 -6.71
N THR A 144 -15.80 8.01 -7.98
CA THR A 144 -15.74 9.40 -8.38
C THR A 144 -17.13 9.94 -8.55
N SER A 145 -17.26 11.25 -8.53
CA SER A 145 -18.59 11.85 -8.62
C SER A 145 -19.25 11.55 -9.96
N GLN A 146 -18.50 11.35 -11.01
CA GLN A 146 -19.09 11.02 -12.30
C GLN A 146 -19.81 9.70 -12.27
N GLU A 147 -19.31 8.78 -11.49
CA GLU A 147 -19.88 7.44 -11.46
C GLU A 147 -21.18 7.40 -10.69
N ILE A 148 -21.42 8.37 -9.87
CA ILE A 148 -22.64 8.46 -9.13
C ILE A 148 -23.78 8.95 -10.00
N LEU A 149 -23.49 9.71 -11.02
CA LEU A 149 -24.50 10.23 -11.92
C LEU A 149 -24.94 9.13 -12.83
N LEU A 150 -26.04 8.64 -12.56
CA LEU A 150 -26.57 7.68 -13.48
C LEU A 150 -27.71 8.30 -14.11
N PRO A 151 -27.89 8.42 -15.11
CA PRO A 151 -28.83 9.18 -15.40
C PRO A 151 -30.12 9.07 -15.32
N GLU A 152 -30.25 9.43 -15.05
CA GLU A 152 -30.92 9.31 -14.80
C GLU A 152 -31.59 8.69 -14.82
N GLY A 153 -31.87 8.75 -15.04
CA GLY A 153 -32.46 7.99 -14.68
C GLY A 153 -32.20 7.08 -14.07
N TRP A 154 -31.96 6.63 -13.99
CA TRP A 154 -31.57 5.61 -13.53
C TRP A 154 -31.54 5.47 -12.46
N SER A 155 -31.51 5.67 -12.25
CA SER A 155 -31.33 5.59 -11.23
C SER A 155 -31.11 4.88 -10.57
N ILE A 156 -30.81 4.54 -10.45
CA ILE A 156 -30.50 3.97 -9.84
C ILE A 156 -30.47 3.85 -8.94
N PHE A 157 -30.56 4.01 -8.91
CA PHE A 157 -30.51 3.98 -8.03
C PHE A 157 -30.89 4.40 -7.48
N SER A 158 -31.20 4.94 -8.07
CA SER A 158 -31.46 5.38 -7.67
C SER A 158 -31.86 5.54 -7.47
N THR A 159 -32.25 5.69 -7.93
CA THR A 159 -32.64 5.74 -7.82
C THR A 159 -32.77 5.82 -7.67
#